data_3ebb54f6e48acb7e7219d204eb370faf
#
_entry.id   3ebb54f6e48acb7e7219d204eb370faf
#
_cell.length_a   1.000
_cell.length_b   1.000
_cell.length_c   1.000
_cell.angle_alpha   90.00
_cell.angle_beta   90.00
_cell.angle_gamma   90.00
#
_symmetry.space_group_name_H-M   'P 1'
#
loop_
_entity.id
_entity.type
_entity.pdbx_description
1 polymer ?
#
loop_
_entity_poly.entity_id
_entity_poly.type
_entity_poly.pdbx_seq_one_letter_code
_entity_poly.pdbx_strand_id
1 'polypeptide(L)'
;MRDIRFEKGLFDNWRTGKIMDELLCSYKGLPKGVNYMVIGDPGVGKTTIILDMLSDLSVNSGARVLFVSVEMNEIDLAIYVQRFPKFQNLDILFVEGDFEQDSSGNKTFDTVSEVLSQGWDVIAIDSFYELQGIVKEEENITLKKAESKLLSLMKQQCKGGNARNINSTFLTIQQVTKTGAFVGSNRLKHSITAMMELRLENPKNIYSDRYAVFTKHRRGDVGVRMYYDLSATGDVFYNEERFRNDQQIRRLQSDAANSIRNLADQFDLLFNNITTEKQ
;
A
#
# COMPACT_ATOMS: atom_id res chain seq x y z
N MET A 1 -25.31 15.14 13.37
CA MET A 1 -24.49 13.95 13.67
C MET A 1 -24.95 12.86 12.73
N ARG A 2 -24.05 12.18 11.98
CA ARG A 2 -24.45 11.02 11.13
C ARG A 2 -24.24 9.79 11.97
N ASP A 3 -25.26 8.92 12.07
CA ASP A 3 -25.11 7.63 12.69
C ASP A 3 -24.12 6.78 11.90
N ILE A 4 -23.21 6.09 12.60
CA ILE A 4 -22.33 5.12 11.98
C ILE A 4 -23.19 3.90 11.63
N ARG A 5 -23.50 3.74 10.34
CA ARG A 5 -24.25 2.57 9.86
C ARG A 5 -23.27 1.58 9.26
N PHE A 6 -23.35 0.35 9.68
CA PHE A 6 -22.61 -0.77 9.06
C PHE A 6 -23.44 -1.30 7.88
N GLU A 7 -23.17 -0.79 6.70
CA GLU A 7 -23.81 -1.25 5.47
C GLU A 7 -23.32 -2.65 5.11
N LYS A 8 -24.22 -3.49 4.56
CA LYS A 8 -23.86 -4.81 4.03
C LYS A 8 -22.83 -4.63 2.93
N GLY A 9 -21.71 -5.35 2.99
CA GLY A 9 -20.60 -5.25 2.04
C GLY A 9 -19.52 -4.22 2.42
N LEU A 10 -19.64 -3.48 3.53
CA LEU A 10 -18.61 -2.53 3.98
C LEU A 10 -17.22 -3.19 4.17
N PHE A 11 -17.20 -4.48 4.45
CA PHE A 11 -15.99 -5.28 4.69
C PHE A 11 -15.67 -6.24 3.54
N ASP A 12 -16.35 -6.09 2.38
CA ASP A 12 -16.05 -6.88 1.19
C ASP A 12 -14.75 -6.36 0.57
N ASN A 13 -13.66 -7.06 0.89
CA ASN A 13 -12.32 -6.73 0.44
C ASN A 13 -11.95 -7.57 -0.81
N TRP A 14 -11.05 -7.03 -1.63
CA TRP A 14 -10.43 -7.77 -2.71
C TRP A 14 -9.47 -8.82 -2.15
N ARG A 15 -9.47 -10.04 -2.68
CA ARG A 15 -8.66 -11.16 -2.19
C ARG A 15 -7.56 -11.51 -3.18
N THR A 16 -6.33 -11.60 -2.67
CA THR A 16 -5.21 -12.17 -3.44
C THR A 16 -5.26 -13.69 -3.45
N GLY A 17 -5.99 -14.32 -2.52
CA GLY A 17 -5.98 -15.76 -2.31
C GLY A 17 -4.73 -16.28 -1.61
N LYS A 18 -3.85 -15.39 -1.14
CA LYS A 18 -2.62 -15.71 -0.41
C LYS A 18 -2.73 -15.27 1.06
N ILE A 19 -1.81 -15.74 1.88
CA ILE A 19 -1.72 -15.35 3.30
C ILE A 19 -1.51 -13.83 3.48
N MET A 20 -1.02 -13.13 2.45
CA MET A 20 -0.91 -11.66 2.42
C MET A 20 -2.24 -10.97 2.74
N ASP A 21 -3.38 -11.58 2.42
CA ASP A 21 -4.70 -11.06 2.74
C ASP A 21 -4.90 -10.78 4.25
N GLU A 22 -4.24 -11.54 5.11
CA GLU A 22 -4.29 -11.36 6.57
C GLU A 22 -3.44 -10.18 7.04
N LEU A 23 -2.37 -9.85 6.31
CA LEU A 23 -1.56 -8.68 6.59
C LEU A 23 -2.23 -7.39 6.09
N LEU A 24 -2.94 -7.45 4.94
CA LEU A 24 -3.55 -6.29 4.29
C LEU A 24 -4.70 -5.66 5.08
N CYS A 25 -5.44 -6.41 5.88
CA CYS A 25 -6.55 -5.89 6.67
C CYS A 25 -7.00 -6.90 7.74
N SER A 26 -7.49 -6.41 8.89
CA SER A 26 -8.08 -7.26 9.95
C SER A 26 -9.27 -8.09 9.45
N TYR A 27 -9.96 -7.64 8.40
CA TYR A 27 -11.04 -8.39 7.72
C TYR A 27 -10.55 -9.19 6.52
N LYS A 28 -9.23 -9.36 6.40
CA LYS A 28 -8.50 -10.02 5.31
C LYS A 28 -8.73 -9.36 3.95
N GLY A 29 -7.69 -9.39 3.12
CA GLY A 29 -7.69 -8.83 1.76
C GLY A 29 -7.51 -7.31 1.70
N LEU A 30 -7.46 -6.78 0.48
CA LEU A 30 -7.25 -5.37 0.20
C LEU A 30 -8.58 -4.61 0.29
N PRO A 31 -8.72 -3.64 1.22
CA PRO A 31 -9.98 -2.90 1.38
C PRO A 31 -10.27 -1.99 0.19
N LYS A 32 -11.56 -1.77 -0.08
CA LYS A 32 -12.03 -0.84 -1.11
C LYS A 32 -11.93 0.62 -0.66
N GLY A 33 -11.63 1.52 -1.59
CA GLY A 33 -11.64 2.96 -1.35
C GLY A 33 -10.52 3.47 -0.43
N VAL A 34 -9.34 2.84 -0.49
CA VAL A 34 -8.18 3.20 0.34
C VAL A 34 -6.97 3.54 -0.52
N ASN A 35 -6.00 4.21 0.11
CA ASN A 35 -4.69 4.44 -0.45
C ASN A 35 -3.64 3.77 0.45
N TYR A 36 -2.98 2.75 -0.06
CA TYR A 36 -1.86 2.07 0.55
C TYR A 36 -0.57 2.50 -0.13
N MET A 37 0.43 2.83 0.64
CA MET A 37 1.74 3.19 0.14
C MET A 37 2.75 2.09 0.45
N VAL A 38 3.56 1.76 -0.54
CA VAL A 38 4.63 0.76 -0.44
C VAL A 38 5.96 1.48 -0.58
N ILE A 39 6.82 1.32 0.40
CA ILE A 39 8.18 1.88 0.42
C ILE A 39 9.20 0.77 0.66
N GLY A 40 10.44 1.04 0.34
CA GLY A 40 11.56 0.10 0.57
C GLY A 40 12.75 0.41 -0.32
N ASP A 41 13.87 -0.20 0.02
CA ASP A 41 15.13 0.00 -0.71
C ASP A 41 15.04 -0.48 -2.16
N PRO A 42 15.90 0.03 -3.05
CA PRO A 42 16.03 -0.50 -4.41
C PRO A 42 16.33 -2.01 -4.38
N GLY A 43 15.71 -2.76 -5.31
CA GLY A 43 15.95 -4.20 -5.45
C GLY A 43 15.26 -5.11 -4.42
N VAL A 44 14.51 -4.57 -3.47
CA VAL A 44 13.77 -5.37 -2.48
C VAL A 44 12.52 -6.05 -3.07
N GLY A 45 12.10 -5.67 -4.29
CA GLY A 45 10.99 -6.29 -5.03
C GLY A 45 9.66 -5.57 -4.94
N LYS A 46 9.64 -4.24 -4.73
CA LYS A 46 8.41 -3.44 -4.65
C LYS A 46 7.49 -3.65 -5.85
N THR A 47 8.02 -3.42 -7.06
CA THR A 47 7.27 -3.60 -8.31
C THR A 47 6.76 -5.03 -8.47
N THR A 48 7.62 -6.04 -8.20
CA THR A 48 7.25 -7.46 -8.32
C THR A 48 6.08 -7.82 -7.40
N ILE A 49 6.13 -7.40 -6.12
CA ILE A 49 5.04 -7.67 -5.16
C ILE A 49 3.75 -7.00 -5.61
N ILE A 50 3.82 -5.77 -6.08
CA ILE A 50 2.63 -5.04 -6.53
C ILE A 50 2.02 -5.69 -7.77
N LEU A 51 2.83 -6.05 -8.76
CA LEU A 51 2.33 -6.75 -9.97
C LEU A 51 1.77 -8.14 -9.63
N ASP A 52 2.43 -8.89 -8.72
CA ASP A 52 1.91 -10.16 -8.21
C ASP A 52 0.54 -9.97 -7.53
N MET A 53 0.41 -8.96 -6.67
CA MET A 53 -0.87 -8.65 -6.03
C MET A 53 -1.95 -8.26 -7.05
N LEU A 54 -1.64 -7.38 -8.03
CA LEU A 54 -2.61 -7.00 -9.06
C LEU A 54 -3.08 -8.20 -9.87
N SER A 55 -2.15 -9.07 -10.29
CA SER A 55 -2.48 -10.30 -11.01
C SER A 55 -3.38 -11.21 -10.18
N ASP A 56 -3.04 -11.46 -8.91
CA ASP A 56 -3.84 -12.29 -8.01
C ASP A 56 -5.23 -11.69 -7.74
N LEU A 57 -5.33 -10.37 -7.53
CA LEU A 57 -6.61 -9.68 -7.33
C LEU A 57 -7.51 -9.77 -8.55
N SER A 58 -6.92 -9.65 -9.75
CA SER A 58 -7.66 -9.82 -11.00
C SER A 58 -8.19 -11.24 -11.16
N VAL A 59 -7.36 -12.26 -10.92
CA VAL A 59 -7.73 -13.67 -11.10
C VAL A 59 -8.68 -14.15 -10.00
N ASN A 60 -8.37 -13.89 -8.74
CA ASN A 60 -9.08 -14.49 -7.60
C ASN A 60 -10.32 -13.70 -7.17
N SER A 61 -10.38 -12.40 -7.48
CA SER A 61 -11.51 -11.53 -7.09
C SER A 61 -12.24 -10.91 -8.28
N GLY A 62 -11.75 -11.12 -9.51
CA GLY A 62 -12.31 -10.47 -10.70
C GLY A 62 -12.16 -8.94 -10.68
N ALA A 63 -11.19 -8.41 -9.94
CA ALA A 63 -10.94 -6.98 -9.86
C ALA A 63 -10.40 -6.46 -11.21
N ARG A 64 -10.94 -5.36 -11.70
CA ARG A 64 -10.36 -4.63 -12.83
C ARG A 64 -9.18 -3.82 -12.31
N VAL A 65 -7.98 -4.18 -12.72
CA VAL A 65 -6.73 -3.64 -12.19
C VAL A 65 -6.00 -2.79 -13.24
N LEU A 66 -5.29 -1.75 -12.79
CA LEU A 66 -4.47 -0.90 -13.63
C LEU A 66 -3.09 -0.73 -12.99
N PHE A 67 -2.04 -0.88 -13.77
CA PHE A 67 -0.69 -0.50 -13.39
C PHE A 67 -0.27 0.75 -14.15
N VAL A 68 0.03 1.83 -13.45
CA VAL A 68 0.56 3.08 -14.00
C VAL A 68 2.08 3.02 -13.85
N SER A 69 2.77 2.78 -14.98
CA SER A 69 4.24 2.70 -15.07
C SER A 69 4.81 4.08 -15.37
N VAL A 70 5.62 4.59 -14.47
CA VAL A 70 6.30 5.90 -14.59
C VAL A 70 7.82 5.74 -14.60
N GLU A 71 8.35 4.63 -14.02
CA GLU A 71 9.79 4.36 -13.99
C GLU A 71 10.24 3.46 -15.14
N MET A 72 9.39 2.54 -15.60
CA MET A 72 9.72 1.62 -16.71
C MET A 72 8.98 2.04 -17.97
N ASN A 73 9.72 2.18 -19.05
CA ASN A 73 9.17 2.36 -20.40
C ASN A 73 8.56 1.04 -20.92
N GLU A 74 7.93 1.11 -22.10
CA GLU A 74 7.27 -0.04 -22.72
C GLU A 74 8.25 -1.20 -22.97
N ILE A 75 9.49 -0.91 -23.40
CA ILE A 75 10.51 -1.93 -23.70
C ILE A 75 10.97 -2.62 -22.41
N ASP A 76 11.28 -1.84 -21.37
CA ASP A 76 11.72 -2.38 -20.09
C ASP A 76 10.65 -3.27 -19.47
N LEU A 77 9.39 -2.84 -19.54
CA LEU A 77 8.27 -3.61 -19.02
C LEU A 77 7.99 -4.86 -19.87
N ALA A 78 8.13 -4.79 -21.21
CA ALA A 78 8.00 -5.95 -22.09
C ALA A 78 9.05 -7.03 -21.75
N ILE A 79 10.31 -6.64 -21.51
CA ILE A 79 11.36 -7.55 -21.05
C ILE A 79 11.02 -8.13 -19.67
N TYR A 80 10.49 -7.31 -18.77
CA TYR A 80 10.09 -7.73 -17.43
C TYR A 80 8.94 -8.74 -17.48
N VAL A 81 7.91 -8.50 -18.29
CA VAL A 81 6.77 -9.39 -18.49
C VAL A 81 7.17 -10.68 -19.22
N GLN A 82 8.11 -10.62 -20.17
CA GLN A 82 8.68 -11.83 -20.79
C GLN A 82 9.35 -12.72 -19.74
N ARG A 83 10.06 -12.13 -18.79
CA ARG A 83 10.66 -12.85 -17.64
C ARG A 83 9.59 -13.37 -16.68
N PHE A 84 8.48 -12.64 -16.53
CA PHE A 84 7.41 -12.94 -15.58
C PHE A 84 6.05 -13.03 -16.29
N PRO A 85 5.75 -14.15 -16.99
CA PRO A 85 4.55 -14.30 -17.80
C PRO A 85 3.22 -14.11 -17.04
N LYS A 86 3.23 -14.25 -15.73
CA LYS A 86 2.09 -13.99 -14.85
C LYS A 86 1.49 -12.58 -15.03
N PHE A 87 2.30 -11.61 -15.46
CA PHE A 87 1.90 -10.21 -15.56
C PHE A 87 1.41 -9.79 -16.95
N GLN A 88 1.33 -10.73 -17.92
CA GLN A 88 0.99 -10.44 -19.32
C GLN A 88 -0.43 -9.87 -19.53
N ASN A 89 -1.35 -10.15 -18.61
CA ASN A 89 -2.76 -9.78 -18.75
C ASN A 89 -3.16 -8.56 -17.89
N LEU A 90 -2.17 -7.79 -17.41
CA LEU A 90 -2.44 -6.58 -16.66
C LEU A 90 -2.65 -5.40 -17.62
N ASP A 91 -3.68 -4.58 -17.35
CA ASP A 91 -3.83 -3.29 -18.03
C ASP A 91 -2.76 -2.32 -17.52
N ILE A 92 -2.02 -1.69 -18.44
CA ILE A 92 -0.88 -0.83 -18.14
C ILE A 92 -1.06 0.52 -18.83
N LEU A 93 -0.85 1.59 -18.05
CA LEU A 93 -0.70 2.94 -18.56
C LEU A 93 0.78 3.33 -18.43
N PHE A 94 1.45 3.55 -19.56
CA PHE A 94 2.78 4.12 -19.58
C PHE A 94 2.70 5.64 -19.46
N VAL A 95 3.50 6.19 -18.55
CA VAL A 95 3.67 7.62 -18.37
C VAL A 95 5.14 7.92 -18.62
N GLU A 96 5.45 8.33 -19.85
CA GLU A 96 6.80 8.75 -20.22
C GLU A 96 6.90 10.26 -20.10
N GLY A 97 7.99 10.76 -19.49
CA GLY A 97 8.23 12.19 -19.32
C GLY A 97 8.47 12.96 -20.64
N ASP A 98 8.60 12.23 -21.74
CA ASP A 98 8.82 12.75 -23.09
C ASP A 98 7.56 12.71 -23.95
N PHE A 99 6.41 13.02 -23.39
CA PHE A 99 5.17 13.24 -24.16
C PHE A 99 5.27 14.43 -25.14
N GLU A 100 6.46 14.95 -25.41
CA GLU A 100 6.68 15.98 -26.43
C GLU A 100 6.25 15.54 -27.84
N GLN A 101 5.86 14.28 -28.04
CA GLN A 101 5.45 13.77 -29.35
C GLN A 101 3.98 13.32 -29.45
N ASP A 102 3.20 13.36 -28.39
CA ASP A 102 1.78 13.19 -28.58
C ASP A 102 1.20 14.50 -29.17
N SER A 103 0.84 14.40 -30.46
CA SER A 103 0.26 15.50 -31.26
C SER A 103 -1.05 16.07 -30.68
N SER A 104 -1.56 15.53 -29.58
CA SER A 104 -2.77 15.99 -28.88
C SER A 104 -2.49 17.14 -27.89
N GLY A 105 -1.23 17.36 -27.48
CA GLY A 105 -0.88 18.42 -26.51
C GLY A 105 -1.45 18.19 -25.10
N ASN A 106 -1.92 16.99 -24.79
CA ASN A 106 -2.46 16.64 -23.49
C ASN A 106 -1.33 16.51 -22.45
N LYS A 107 -1.56 17.10 -21.28
CA LYS A 107 -0.63 16.97 -20.14
C LYS A 107 -0.82 15.63 -19.44
N THR A 108 0.26 15.10 -18.89
CA THR A 108 0.27 13.83 -18.14
C THR A 108 -0.84 13.74 -17.09
N PHE A 109 -1.06 14.83 -16.34
CA PHE A 109 -2.13 14.84 -15.33
C PHE A 109 -3.51 14.62 -15.94
N ASP A 110 -3.80 15.23 -17.09
CA ASP A 110 -5.10 15.12 -17.75
C ASP A 110 -5.29 13.70 -18.31
N THR A 111 -4.26 13.11 -18.94
CA THR A 111 -4.26 11.72 -19.42
C THR A 111 -4.48 10.72 -18.27
N VAL A 112 -3.72 10.86 -17.19
CA VAL A 112 -3.90 10.01 -16.00
C VAL A 112 -5.30 10.18 -15.43
N SER A 113 -5.80 11.41 -15.31
CA SER A 113 -7.15 11.70 -14.80
C SER A 113 -8.23 11.06 -15.67
N GLU A 114 -8.12 11.13 -16.99
CA GLU A 114 -9.05 10.53 -17.94
C GLU A 114 -9.07 9.00 -17.80
N VAL A 115 -7.91 8.35 -17.80
CA VAL A 115 -7.82 6.90 -17.63
C VAL A 115 -8.39 6.44 -16.29
N LEU A 116 -8.07 7.13 -15.20
CA LEU A 116 -8.62 6.80 -13.88
C LEU A 116 -10.13 7.01 -13.81
N SER A 117 -10.68 7.99 -14.54
CA SER A 117 -12.11 8.28 -14.58
C SER A 117 -12.95 7.16 -15.18
N GLN A 118 -12.36 6.23 -15.94
CA GLN A 118 -13.04 5.04 -16.45
C GLN A 118 -13.51 4.09 -15.34
N GLY A 119 -12.91 4.17 -14.15
CA GLY A 119 -13.27 3.34 -12.99
C GLY A 119 -12.54 2.01 -12.97
N TRP A 120 -11.50 1.96 -12.17
CA TRP A 120 -10.67 0.78 -11.89
C TRP A 120 -10.89 0.38 -10.44
N ASP A 121 -10.93 -0.92 -10.18
CA ASP A 121 -11.11 -1.43 -8.81
C ASP A 121 -9.84 -1.26 -7.98
N VAL A 122 -8.69 -1.58 -8.57
CA VAL A 122 -7.37 -1.39 -7.94
C VAL A 122 -6.40 -0.76 -8.94
N ILE A 123 -5.73 0.30 -8.50
CA ILE A 123 -4.75 1.04 -9.30
C ILE A 123 -3.42 1.01 -8.56
N ALA A 124 -2.37 0.58 -9.23
CA ALA A 124 -1.00 0.74 -8.74
C ALA A 124 -0.28 1.85 -9.50
N ILE A 125 0.59 2.61 -8.82
CA ILE A 125 1.40 3.68 -9.40
C ILE A 125 2.87 3.44 -9.01
N ASP A 126 3.75 3.26 -9.99
CA ASP A 126 5.19 3.06 -9.80
C ASP A 126 6.00 4.04 -10.68
N SER A 127 6.54 5.13 -10.10
CA SER A 127 6.41 5.54 -8.72
C SER A 127 5.61 6.85 -8.61
N PHE A 128 5.02 7.07 -7.46
CA PHE A 128 4.25 8.28 -7.17
C PHE A 128 5.15 9.53 -7.16
N TYR A 129 6.43 9.39 -6.76
CA TYR A 129 7.39 10.49 -6.75
C TYR A 129 7.72 10.97 -8.17
N GLU A 130 7.99 10.04 -9.09
CA GLU A 130 8.27 10.39 -10.48
C GLU A 130 7.04 11.04 -11.15
N LEU A 131 5.85 10.50 -10.92
CA LEU A 131 4.61 11.12 -11.41
C LEU A 131 4.42 12.55 -10.90
N GLN A 132 4.76 12.81 -9.62
CA GLN A 132 4.76 14.16 -9.07
C GLN A 132 5.77 15.07 -9.79
N GLY A 133 6.95 14.55 -10.12
CA GLY A 133 8.00 15.26 -10.83
C GLY A 133 7.53 15.71 -12.20
N ILE A 134 6.97 14.81 -12.99
CA ILE A 134 6.45 15.09 -14.33
C ILE A 134 5.35 16.15 -14.27
N VAL A 135 4.34 15.97 -13.42
CA VAL A 135 3.23 16.95 -13.27
C VAL A 135 3.75 18.32 -12.82
N LYS A 136 4.74 18.37 -11.93
CA LYS A 136 5.38 19.63 -11.51
C LYS A 136 6.00 20.36 -12.70
N GLU A 137 6.73 19.65 -13.55
CA GLU A 137 7.48 20.22 -14.67
C GLU A 137 6.54 20.66 -15.80
N GLU A 138 5.64 19.81 -16.24
CA GLU A 138 4.68 20.12 -17.30
C GLU A 138 3.73 21.28 -16.97
N GLU A 139 3.32 21.39 -15.70
CA GLU A 139 2.41 22.46 -15.25
C GLU A 139 3.13 23.69 -14.69
N ASN A 140 4.45 23.66 -14.60
CA ASN A 140 5.26 24.72 -13.99
C ASN A 140 4.78 25.10 -12.59
N ILE A 141 4.53 24.11 -11.74
CA ILE A 141 4.05 24.25 -10.36
C ILE A 141 5.09 23.72 -9.36
N THR A 142 4.87 23.97 -8.07
CA THR A 142 5.74 23.40 -7.03
C THR A 142 5.42 21.91 -6.82
N LEU A 143 6.40 21.11 -6.39
CA LEU A 143 6.22 19.69 -6.07
C LEU A 143 5.06 19.48 -5.07
N LYS A 144 4.91 20.37 -4.08
CA LYS A 144 3.81 20.35 -3.11
C LYS A 144 2.44 20.56 -3.75
N LYS A 145 2.34 21.39 -4.79
CA LYS A 145 1.09 21.58 -5.54
C LYS A 145 0.78 20.35 -6.38
N ALA A 146 1.79 19.77 -7.06
CA ALA A 146 1.64 18.53 -7.83
C ALA A 146 1.17 17.37 -6.91
N GLU A 147 1.81 17.18 -5.75
CA GLU A 147 1.37 16.22 -4.73
C GLU A 147 -0.10 16.42 -4.35
N SER A 148 -0.47 17.67 -4.05
CA SER A 148 -1.85 18.00 -3.64
C SER A 148 -2.87 17.71 -4.73
N LYS A 149 -2.51 17.94 -6.00
CA LYS A 149 -3.36 17.71 -7.16
C LYS A 149 -3.59 16.21 -7.36
N LEU A 150 -2.53 15.42 -7.36
CA LEU A 150 -2.60 13.96 -7.46
C LEU A 150 -3.36 13.32 -6.29
N LEU A 151 -3.10 13.74 -5.05
CA LEU A 151 -3.84 13.24 -3.88
C LEU A 151 -5.33 13.59 -3.93
N SER A 152 -5.68 14.74 -4.50
CA SER A 152 -7.08 15.12 -4.68
C SER A 152 -7.79 14.24 -5.69
N LEU A 153 -7.13 13.93 -6.82
CA LEU A 153 -7.63 12.99 -7.82
C LEU A 153 -7.82 11.59 -7.21
N MET A 154 -6.81 11.05 -6.55
CA MET A 154 -6.91 9.75 -5.89
C MET A 154 -8.05 9.69 -4.88
N LYS A 155 -8.19 10.75 -4.06
CA LYS A 155 -9.28 10.85 -3.07
C LYS A 155 -10.67 10.87 -3.72
N GLN A 156 -10.81 11.52 -4.88
CA GLN A 156 -12.03 11.51 -5.67
C GLN A 156 -12.36 10.10 -6.14
N GLN A 157 -11.39 9.39 -6.72
CA GLN A 157 -11.56 8.00 -7.18
C GLN A 157 -11.89 7.05 -6.02
N CYS A 158 -11.25 7.20 -4.87
CA CYS A 158 -11.56 6.41 -3.66
C CYS A 158 -13.01 6.61 -3.15
N LYS A 159 -13.72 7.62 -3.61
CA LYS A 159 -15.11 7.95 -3.22
C LYS A 159 -16.12 7.72 -4.32
N GLY A 160 -15.78 6.98 -5.36
CA GLY A 160 -16.67 6.70 -6.48
C GLY A 160 -16.76 7.81 -7.53
N GLY A 161 -15.82 8.74 -7.57
CA GLY A 161 -15.78 9.81 -8.56
C GLY A 161 -15.27 9.34 -9.93
N ASN A 162 -15.84 8.27 -10.46
CA ASN A 162 -15.50 7.66 -11.74
C ASN A 162 -16.77 7.14 -12.45
N ALA A 163 -16.63 6.75 -13.72
CA ALA A 163 -17.75 6.33 -14.56
C ALA A 163 -18.53 5.11 -14.03
N ARG A 164 -17.87 4.25 -13.23
CA ARG A 164 -18.50 3.07 -12.63
C ARG A 164 -19.09 3.33 -11.23
N ASN A 165 -18.93 4.53 -10.67
CA ASN A 165 -19.33 4.89 -9.30
C ASN A 165 -18.78 3.92 -8.23
N ILE A 166 -17.56 3.43 -8.42
CA ILE A 166 -16.90 2.47 -7.51
C ILE A 166 -15.81 3.15 -6.68
N ASN A 167 -15.58 2.64 -5.49
CA ASN A 167 -14.52 3.10 -4.60
C ASN A 167 -13.19 2.45 -5.00
N SER A 168 -12.42 3.12 -5.86
CA SER A 168 -11.11 2.64 -6.31
C SER A 168 -10.11 2.57 -5.16
N THR A 169 -9.25 1.56 -5.18
CA THR A 169 -8.15 1.39 -4.20
C THR A 169 -6.81 1.66 -4.87
N PHE A 170 -5.94 2.38 -4.19
CA PHE A 170 -4.61 2.71 -4.69
C PHE A 170 -3.51 1.96 -3.93
N LEU A 171 -2.56 1.42 -4.69
CA LEU A 171 -1.28 0.88 -4.24
C LEU A 171 -0.18 1.77 -4.83
N THR A 172 0.38 2.68 -4.05
CA THR A 172 1.38 3.63 -4.55
C THR A 172 2.77 3.24 -4.08
N ILE A 173 3.70 3.07 -5.01
CA ILE A 173 5.11 2.89 -4.68
C ILE A 173 5.74 4.27 -4.50
N GLN A 174 6.49 4.43 -3.42
CA GLN A 174 7.21 5.66 -3.12
C GLN A 174 8.68 5.33 -2.84
N GLN A 175 9.54 6.23 -3.28
CA GLN A 175 10.97 6.12 -3.02
C GLN A 175 11.31 6.46 -1.57
N VAL A 176 12.43 5.94 -1.11
CA VAL A 176 13.05 6.29 0.16
C VAL A 176 14.37 7.02 -0.08
N THR A 177 14.77 7.87 0.84
CA THR A 177 16.11 8.50 0.81
C THR A 177 17.18 7.44 1.00
N LYS A 178 18.45 7.79 0.70
CA LYS A 178 19.62 6.92 0.97
C LYS A 178 19.74 6.48 2.44
N THR A 179 19.09 7.19 3.35
CA THR A 179 19.02 6.85 4.78
C THR A 179 17.79 6.02 5.14
N GLY A 180 17.01 5.57 4.15
CA GLY A 180 15.77 4.81 4.36
C GLY A 180 14.59 5.65 4.85
N ALA A 181 14.71 6.98 4.87
CA ALA A 181 13.62 7.85 5.26
C ALA A 181 12.62 8.03 4.10
N PHE A 182 11.35 8.12 4.45
CA PHE A 182 10.27 8.38 3.51
C PHE A 182 10.46 9.70 2.74
N VAL A 183 10.38 9.64 1.42
CA VAL A 183 10.36 10.82 0.54
C VAL A 183 8.92 11.27 0.36
N GLY A 184 8.54 12.41 0.92
CA GLY A 184 7.19 12.96 0.81
C GLY A 184 6.85 13.92 1.94
N SER A 185 5.74 14.63 1.77
CA SER A 185 5.29 15.58 2.80
C SER A 185 4.61 14.87 3.98
N ASN A 186 4.54 15.56 5.12
CA ASN A 186 3.71 15.08 6.24
C ASN A 186 2.24 14.94 5.85
N ARG A 187 1.74 15.75 4.91
CA ARG A 187 0.39 15.67 4.37
C ARG A 187 0.16 14.34 3.65
N LEU A 188 1.13 13.88 2.86
CA LEU A 188 1.06 12.59 2.18
C LEU A 188 0.97 11.45 3.22
N LYS A 189 1.83 11.46 4.26
CA LYS A 189 1.73 10.49 5.37
C LYS A 189 0.37 10.48 6.05
N HIS A 190 -0.26 11.64 6.21
CA HIS A 190 -1.58 11.72 6.84
C HIS A 190 -2.70 11.25 5.92
N SER A 191 -2.58 11.42 4.60
CA SER A 191 -3.61 11.08 3.62
C SER A 191 -3.72 9.59 3.31
N ILE A 192 -2.63 8.81 3.47
CA ILE A 192 -2.62 7.37 3.23
C ILE A 192 -3.29 6.59 4.37
N THR A 193 -3.98 5.50 4.00
CA THR A 193 -4.62 4.60 4.97
C THR A 193 -3.61 3.68 5.64
N ALA A 194 -2.63 3.17 4.88
CA ALA A 194 -1.59 2.30 5.38
C ALA A 194 -0.26 2.56 4.65
N MET A 195 0.85 2.27 5.34
CA MET A 195 2.20 2.31 4.79
C MET A 195 2.88 0.98 5.07
N MET A 196 3.18 0.26 4.00
CA MET A 196 3.88 -1.00 4.00
C MET A 196 5.35 -0.76 3.64
N GLU A 197 6.24 -1.26 4.45
CA GLU A 197 7.67 -1.21 4.21
C GLU A 197 8.17 -2.60 3.82
N LEU A 198 8.88 -2.67 2.69
CA LEU A 198 9.59 -3.86 2.25
C LEU A 198 11.06 -3.71 2.65
N ARG A 199 11.57 -4.65 3.41
CA ARG A 199 12.93 -4.57 3.98
C ARG A 199 13.68 -5.87 3.83
N LEU A 200 15.02 -5.76 3.83
CA LEU A 200 15.92 -6.87 4.10
C LEU A 200 16.11 -7.01 5.62
N GLU A 201 16.17 -8.23 6.13
CA GLU A 201 16.46 -8.48 7.56
C GLU A 201 17.84 -7.96 7.94
N ASN A 202 18.81 -8.13 7.04
CA ASN A 202 20.12 -7.47 7.12
C ASN A 202 20.33 -6.54 5.92
N PRO A 203 20.19 -5.21 6.09
CA PRO A 203 20.32 -4.25 4.98
C PRO A 203 21.69 -4.27 4.27
N LYS A 204 22.72 -4.83 4.91
CA LYS A 204 24.07 -4.96 4.33
C LYS A 204 24.25 -6.24 3.50
N ASN A 205 23.29 -7.14 3.54
CA ASN A 205 23.33 -8.41 2.81
C ASN A 205 22.11 -8.53 1.90
N ILE A 206 22.32 -8.34 0.58
CA ILE A 206 21.26 -8.45 -0.43
C ILE A 206 20.62 -9.83 -0.52
N TYR A 207 21.26 -10.86 0.02
CA TYR A 207 20.76 -12.23 0.08
C TYR A 207 20.04 -12.56 1.39
N SER A 208 19.92 -11.58 2.30
CA SER A 208 19.17 -11.80 3.52
C SER A 208 17.67 -11.88 3.24
N ASP A 209 16.96 -12.51 4.17
CA ASP A 209 15.51 -12.65 4.11
C ASP A 209 14.82 -11.29 3.91
N ARG A 210 13.79 -11.31 3.09
CA ARG A 210 12.93 -10.13 2.83
C ARG A 210 11.66 -10.24 3.65
N TYR A 211 11.17 -9.10 4.13
CA TYR A 211 9.87 -9.05 4.79
C TYR A 211 9.10 -7.78 4.46
N ALA A 212 7.78 -7.90 4.48
CA ALA A 212 6.84 -6.79 4.45
C ALA A 212 6.34 -6.52 5.87
N VAL A 213 6.20 -5.24 6.23
CA VAL A 213 5.67 -4.81 7.52
C VAL A 213 4.87 -3.51 7.37
N PHE A 214 3.72 -3.41 8.00
CA PHE A 214 3.04 -2.13 8.10
C PHE A 214 3.60 -1.31 9.26
N THR A 215 4.06 -0.10 8.98
CA THR A 215 4.49 0.89 10.00
C THR A 215 3.39 1.89 10.32
N LYS A 216 2.36 1.96 9.44
CA LYS A 216 1.11 2.67 9.66
C LYS A 216 -0.02 1.84 9.06
N HIS A 217 -1.10 1.63 9.83
CA HIS A 217 -2.27 0.91 9.34
C HIS A 217 -3.54 1.32 10.10
N ARG A 218 -4.56 1.81 9.36
CA ARG A 218 -5.84 2.21 9.96
C ARG A 218 -6.87 1.08 10.00
N ARG A 219 -6.64 -0.01 9.25
CA ARG A 219 -7.57 -1.13 9.09
C ARG A 219 -6.95 -2.49 9.41
N GLY A 220 -5.78 -2.51 10.03
CA GLY A 220 -5.04 -3.72 10.38
C GLY A 220 -3.93 -3.44 11.36
N ASP A 221 -3.14 -4.47 11.64
CA ASP A 221 -2.07 -4.43 12.61
C ASP A 221 -0.81 -3.76 12.06
N VAL A 222 -0.02 -3.18 12.94
CA VAL A 222 1.30 -2.61 12.63
C VAL A 222 2.40 -3.47 13.22
N GLY A 223 3.56 -3.50 12.56
CA GLY A 223 4.77 -4.14 13.05
C GLY A 223 4.81 -5.66 12.91
N VAL A 224 3.74 -6.34 12.43
CA VAL A 224 3.77 -7.76 12.09
C VAL A 224 4.56 -7.97 10.82
N ARG A 225 5.52 -8.91 10.82
CA ARG A 225 6.38 -9.19 9.68
C ARG A 225 5.83 -10.34 8.85
N MET A 226 5.75 -10.14 7.53
CA MET A 226 5.45 -11.17 6.56
C MET A 226 6.71 -11.42 5.73
N TYR A 227 7.42 -12.50 5.98
CA TYR A 227 8.59 -12.88 5.20
C TYR A 227 8.16 -13.44 3.85
N TYR A 228 8.95 -13.12 2.80
CA TYR A 228 8.64 -13.53 1.44
C TYR A 228 9.88 -13.79 0.59
N ASP A 229 9.70 -14.62 -0.43
CA ASP A 229 10.66 -14.91 -1.48
C ASP A 229 10.06 -14.58 -2.84
N LEU A 230 10.93 -14.13 -3.76
CA LEU A 230 10.58 -13.84 -5.14
C LEU A 230 11.04 -14.99 -6.02
N SER A 231 10.11 -15.60 -6.76
CA SER A 231 10.45 -16.66 -7.71
C SER A 231 11.06 -16.11 -8.99
N ALA A 232 11.66 -17.00 -9.76
CA ALA A 232 12.13 -16.69 -11.10
C ALA A 232 10.98 -16.45 -12.10
N THR A 233 9.73 -16.77 -11.75
CA THR A 233 8.51 -16.61 -12.58
C THR A 233 7.66 -15.40 -12.21
N GLY A 234 8.09 -14.62 -11.19
CA GLY A 234 7.38 -13.43 -10.71
C GLY A 234 6.39 -13.70 -9.59
N ASP A 235 6.21 -14.97 -9.18
CA ASP A 235 5.37 -15.28 -8.04
C ASP A 235 6.05 -14.86 -6.74
N VAL A 236 5.24 -14.38 -5.79
CA VAL A 236 5.67 -14.08 -4.43
C VAL A 236 5.20 -15.18 -3.50
N PHE A 237 6.15 -15.82 -2.82
CA PHE A 237 5.89 -16.86 -1.83
C PHE A 237 6.07 -16.28 -0.42
N TYR A 238 5.04 -16.41 0.40
CA TYR A 238 5.03 -15.91 1.78
C TYR A 238 5.30 -17.05 2.75
N ASN A 239 6.15 -16.79 3.76
CA ASN A 239 6.44 -17.75 4.83
C ASN A 239 5.32 -17.71 5.88
N GLU A 240 4.30 -18.56 5.68
CA GLU A 240 3.13 -18.62 6.55
C GLU A 240 3.49 -19.03 7.98
N GLU A 241 4.39 -19.98 8.17
CA GLU A 241 4.80 -20.47 9.49
C GLU A 241 5.42 -19.33 10.31
N ARG A 242 6.40 -18.61 9.76
CA ARG A 242 7.00 -17.44 10.44
C ARG A 242 5.97 -16.37 10.76
N PHE A 243 5.04 -16.11 9.84
CA PHE A 243 3.97 -15.14 10.06
C PHE A 243 3.06 -15.53 11.21
N ARG A 244 2.63 -16.81 11.28
CA ARG A 244 1.81 -17.33 12.37
C ARG A 244 2.52 -17.25 13.71
N ASN A 245 3.81 -17.61 13.73
CA ASN A 245 4.65 -17.53 14.93
C ASN A 245 4.79 -16.08 15.41
N ASP A 246 5.06 -15.12 14.51
CA ASP A 246 5.16 -13.70 14.88
C ASP A 246 3.84 -13.16 15.45
N GLN A 247 2.71 -13.51 14.86
CA GLN A 247 1.39 -13.17 15.38
C GLN A 247 1.15 -13.74 16.79
N GLN A 248 1.52 -15.00 17.01
CA GLN A 248 1.34 -15.66 18.32
C GLN A 248 2.20 -14.99 19.40
N ILE A 249 3.47 -14.74 19.11
CA ILE A 249 4.37 -14.05 20.04
C ILE A 249 3.81 -12.69 20.43
N ARG A 250 3.31 -11.92 19.48
CA ARG A 250 2.74 -10.59 19.72
C ARG A 250 1.47 -10.65 20.58
N ARG A 251 0.60 -11.63 20.35
CA ARG A 251 -0.59 -11.85 21.21
C ARG A 251 -0.16 -12.12 22.64
N LEU A 252 0.77 -13.04 22.85
CA LEU A 252 1.28 -13.37 24.19
C LEU A 252 1.91 -12.16 24.89
N GLN A 253 2.67 -11.35 24.16
CA GLN A 253 3.26 -10.11 24.70
C GLN A 253 2.18 -9.08 25.08
N SER A 254 1.14 -8.92 24.25
CA SER A 254 0.01 -8.03 24.54
C SER A 254 -0.77 -8.49 25.77
N ASP A 255 -1.06 -9.78 25.87
CA ASP A 255 -1.79 -10.36 27.00
C ASP A 255 -1.00 -10.24 28.31
N ALA A 256 0.32 -10.47 28.26
CA ALA A 256 1.20 -10.25 29.41
C ALA A 256 1.24 -8.77 29.84
N ALA A 257 1.34 -7.84 28.89
CA ALA A 257 1.33 -6.40 29.18
C ALA A 257 -0.01 -5.95 29.79
N ASN A 258 -1.13 -6.45 29.29
CA ASN A 258 -2.45 -6.17 29.84
C ASN A 258 -2.64 -6.74 31.25
N SER A 259 -2.12 -7.94 31.50
CA SER A 259 -2.15 -8.57 32.84
C SER A 259 -1.34 -7.76 33.85
N ILE A 260 -0.14 -7.27 33.46
CA ILE A 260 0.67 -6.40 34.32
C ILE A 260 -0.05 -5.08 34.62
N ARG A 261 -0.69 -4.46 33.61
CA ARG A 261 -1.45 -3.21 33.79
C ARG A 261 -2.62 -3.42 34.75
N ASN A 262 -3.40 -4.50 34.60
CA ASN A 262 -4.50 -4.82 35.47
C ASN A 262 -4.04 -5.05 36.92
N LEU A 263 -2.89 -5.69 37.13
CA LEU A 263 -2.30 -5.84 38.45
C LEU A 263 -1.89 -4.49 39.05
N ALA A 264 -1.26 -3.61 38.29
CA ALA A 264 -0.90 -2.28 38.74
C ALA A 264 -2.14 -1.47 39.16
N ASP A 265 -3.19 -1.47 38.34
CA ASP A 265 -4.46 -0.80 38.64
C ASP A 265 -5.11 -1.35 39.96
N GLN A 266 -5.04 -2.67 40.18
CA GLN A 266 -5.52 -3.29 41.42
C GLN A 266 -4.69 -2.87 42.63
N PHE A 267 -3.35 -2.77 42.49
CA PHE A 267 -2.48 -2.27 43.55
C PHE A 267 -2.80 -0.81 43.90
N ASP A 268 -2.98 0.05 42.91
CA ASP A 268 -3.32 1.47 43.13
C ASP A 268 -4.68 1.62 43.84
N LEU A 269 -5.67 0.83 43.49
CA LEU A 269 -6.96 0.81 44.18
C LEU A 269 -6.82 0.36 45.63
N LEU A 270 -6.00 -0.64 45.93
CA LEU A 270 -5.76 -1.11 47.30
C LEU A 270 -5.05 -0.04 48.13
N PHE A 271 -4.02 0.62 47.56
CA PHE A 271 -3.32 1.70 48.28
C PHE A 271 -4.21 2.92 48.55
N ASN A 272 -5.05 3.32 47.60
CA ASN A 272 -5.98 4.44 47.78
C ASN A 272 -7.05 4.14 48.83
N ASN A 273 -7.52 2.90 48.94
CA ASN A 273 -8.48 2.49 49.97
C ASN A 273 -7.85 2.49 51.38
N ILE A 274 -6.57 2.09 51.53
CA ILE A 274 -5.86 2.10 52.81
C ILE A 274 -5.59 3.55 53.29
N THR A 275 -5.44 4.50 52.39
CA THR A 275 -5.23 5.92 52.71
C THR A 275 -6.54 6.65 53.11
N THR A 276 -7.67 6.22 52.62
CA THR A 276 -9.01 6.79 52.96
C THR A 276 -9.58 6.26 54.26
N GLU A 277 -9.16 5.09 54.76
CA GLU A 277 -9.60 4.56 56.07
C GLU A 277 -8.83 5.13 57.27
N LYS A 278 -7.82 5.98 57.04
CA LYS A 278 -7.00 6.61 58.12
C LYS A 278 -7.28 8.11 58.32
N GLN A 279 -8.38 8.63 57.80
CA GLN A 279 -8.94 9.95 58.11
C GLN A 279 -10.26 9.79 58.87
#